data_6a1d00fb5bee471fded39e75f02aaa0d
#
_entry.id   6a1d00fb5bee471fded39e75f02aaa0d
#
_cell.length_a   1.000
_cell.length_b   1.000
_cell.length_c   1.000
_cell.angle_alpha   90.00
_cell.angle_beta   90.00
_cell.angle_gamma   90.00
#
_symmetry.space_group_name_H-M   'P 1'
#
loop_
_entity.id
_entity.type
_entity.pdbx_description
1 polymer ?
#
loop_
_entity_poly.entity_id
_entity_poly.type
_entity_poly.pdbx_seq_one_letter_code
_entity_poly.pdbx_strand_id
1 'polypeptide(L)'
;MEKKNNLKNNLQILQKIEKNFLKKKIKLIIIDGITCSGKTLFSKLLFNFLKKKYKVKLISKDLFLAPRNKRIKVLSNLKKQSYYNQNFIHYDHNKINKIINCFSKNNKIILKNLYYRKTGKNTKTTKFDFTKTDVIIYEGIYILDDLINTKLKSYNILVSQNVYKSLFHKIKRIRDKKISIQKLITEFNRIHLPSFSSYLKRQRFQTCLSGDNGLFFFIKSG
;
A
#
# COMPACT_ATOMS: atom_id res chain seq x y z
N MET A 1 24.90 8.09 -17.74
CA MET A 1 24.37 6.84 -18.31
C MET A 1 23.38 6.12 -17.39
N GLU A 2 23.64 5.94 -16.12
CA GLU A 2 22.75 5.24 -15.15
C GLU A 2 21.30 5.77 -15.08
N LYS A 3 21.11 7.10 -15.02
CA LYS A 3 19.75 7.67 -14.96
C LYS A 3 18.85 7.37 -16.16
N LYS A 4 19.43 7.26 -17.38
CA LYS A 4 18.67 6.92 -18.60
C LYS A 4 18.26 5.44 -18.62
N ASN A 5 19.12 4.54 -18.16
CA ASN A 5 18.81 3.12 -18.07
C ASN A 5 17.70 2.86 -17.03
N ASN A 6 17.75 3.54 -15.90
CA ASN A 6 16.73 3.45 -14.85
C ASN A 6 15.32 3.87 -15.32
N LEU A 7 15.22 4.91 -16.14
CA LEU A 7 13.94 5.35 -16.72
C LEU A 7 13.37 4.33 -17.71
N LYS A 8 14.23 3.70 -18.51
CA LYS A 8 13.83 2.70 -19.53
C LYS A 8 13.26 1.43 -18.88
N ASN A 9 13.90 0.94 -17.81
CA ASN A 9 13.45 -0.24 -17.10
C ASN A 9 12.10 0.00 -16.38
N ASN A 10 11.95 1.14 -15.73
CA ASN A 10 10.68 1.50 -15.10
C ASN A 10 9.53 1.59 -16.12
N LEU A 11 9.78 2.14 -17.32
CA LEU A 11 8.78 2.23 -18.37
C LEU A 11 8.35 0.83 -18.87
N GLN A 12 9.30 -0.09 -19.05
CA GLN A 12 9.00 -1.47 -19.46
C GLN A 12 8.12 -2.19 -18.42
N ILE A 13 8.39 -1.99 -17.11
CA ILE A 13 7.58 -2.56 -16.04
C ILE A 13 6.16 -2.00 -16.10
N LEU A 14 5.99 -0.67 -16.26
CA LEU A 14 4.69 -0.03 -16.34
C LEU A 14 3.89 -0.53 -17.56
N GLN A 15 4.52 -0.68 -18.72
CA GLN A 15 3.92 -1.22 -19.94
C GLN A 15 3.50 -2.69 -19.76
N LYS A 16 4.33 -3.51 -19.10
CA LYS A 16 3.99 -4.90 -18.80
C LYS A 16 2.78 -5.01 -17.87
N ILE A 17 2.71 -4.14 -16.86
CA ILE A 17 1.55 -4.05 -15.97
C ILE A 17 0.30 -3.66 -16.77
N GLU A 18 0.37 -2.61 -17.61
CA GLU A 18 -0.73 -2.16 -18.46
C GLU A 18 -1.24 -3.29 -19.33
N LYS A 19 -0.37 -3.97 -20.08
CA LYS A 19 -0.71 -5.11 -20.95
C LYS A 19 -1.42 -6.22 -20.17
N ASN A 20 -0.94 -6.55 -18.99
CA ASN A 20 -1.49 -7.65 -18.19
C ASN A 20 -2.86 -7.34 -17.60
N PHE A 21 -3.08 -6.12 -17.06
CA PHE A 21 -4.39 -5.80 -16.50
C PHE A 21 -5.45 -5.64 -17.59
N LEU A 22 -5.10 -5.09 -18.74
CA LEU A 22 -6.00 -4.99 -19.92
C LEU A 22 -6.42 -6.38 -20.40
N LYS A 23 -5.46 -7.27 -20.65
CA LYS A 23 -5.74 -8.64 -21.11
C LYS A 23 -6.71 -9.38 -20.19
N LYS A 24 -6.62 -9.15 -18.89
CA LYS A 24 -7.46 -9.80 -17.87
C LYS A 24 -8.74 -9.02 -17.52
N LYS A 25 -9.00 -7.88 -18.14
CA LYS A 25 -10.13 -6.98 -17.84
C LYS A 25 -10.23 -6.65 -16.34
N ILE A 26 -9.08 -6.43 -15.69
CA ILE A 26 -8.98 -6.13 -14.27
C ILE A 26 -9.16 -4.63 -14.05
N LYS A 27 -9.99 -4.24 -13.09
CA LYS A 27 -10.23 -2.84 -12.71
C LYS A 27 -9.52 -2.41 -11.43
N LEU A 28 -8.94 -3.33 -10.69
CA LEU A 28 -8.29 -3.07 -9.41
C LEU A 28 -6.84 -3.52 -9.43
N ILE A 29 -5.92 -2.56 -9.27
CA ILE A 29 -4.49 -2.81 -9.12
C ILE A 29 -4.12 -2.59 -7.66
N ILE A 30 -3.56 -3.60 -7.02
CA ILE A 30 -3.09 -3.54 -5.65
C ILE A 30 -1.59 -3.37 -5.63
N ILE A 31 -1.12 -2.42 -4.80
CA ILE A 31 0.30 -2.21 -4.55
C ILE A 31 0.55 -2.36 -3.06
N ASP A 32 1.09 -3.52 -2.71
CA ASP A 32 1.42 -3.88 -1.34
C ASP A 32 2.93 -3.83 -1.09
N GLY A 33 3.35 -3.84 0.16
CA GLY A 33 4.75 -3.85 0.53
C GLY A 33 4.99 -3.37 1.95
N ILE A 34 6.15 -3.73 2.51
CA ILE A 34 6.55 -3.29 3.85
C ILE A 34 6.65 -1.77 3.94
N THR A 35 6.59 -1.22 5.14
CA THR A 35 6.81 0.22 5.37
C THR A 35 8.13 0.67 4.75
N CYS A 36 8.10 1.84 4.09
CA CYS A 36 9.26 2.43 3.40
C CYS A 36 9.84 1.60 2.23
N SER A 37 9.12 0.62 1.68
CA SER A 37 9.56 -0.17 0.52
C SER A 37 9.52 0.58 -0.83
N GLY A 38 9.06 1.82 -0.87
CA GLY A 38 8.91 2.58 -2.11
C GLY A 38 7.54 2.44 -2.79
N LYS A 39 6.60 1.65 -2.24
CA LYS A 39 5.26 1.43 -2.83
C LYS A 39 4.50 2.71 -3.18
N THR A 40 4.51 3.72 -2.30
CA THR A 40 3.83 5.00 -2.57
C THR A 40 4.46 5.77 -3.74
N LEU A 41 5.78 5.70 -3.90
CA LEU A 41 6.46 6.28 -5.07
C LEU A 41 6.05 5.53 -6.34
N PHE A 42 6.11 4.21 -6.31
CA PHE A 42 5.71 3.36 -7.42
C PHE A 42 4.24 3.54 -7.80
N SER A 43 3.34 3.63 -6.82
CA SER A 43 1.90 3.89 -7.05
C SER A 43 1.67 5.21 -7.77
N LYS A 44 2.41 6.26 -7.42
CA LYS A 44 2.34 7.56 -8.10
C LYS A 44 2.88 7.49 -9.52
N LEU A 45 3.96 6.76 -9.76
CA LEU A 45 4.51 6.54 -11.10
C LEU A 45 3.50 5.80 -11.98
N LEU A 46 2.93 4.72 -11.49
CA LEU A 46 1.91 3.95 -12.19
C LEU A 46 0.64 4.78 -12.44
N PHE A 47 0.18 5.54 -11.44
CA PHE A 47 -0.93 6.46 -11.59
C PHE A 47 -0.67 7.49 -12.70
N ASN A 48 0.51 8.13 -12.71
CA ASN A 48 0.87 9.12 -13.71
C ASN A 48 1.00 8.53 -15.12
N PHE A 49 1.42 7.28 -15.21
CA PHE A 49 1.49 6.55 -16.47
C PHE A 49 0.10 6.22 -17.00
N LEU A 50 -0.74 5.58 -16.17
CA LEU A 50 -2.06 5.11 -16.60
C LEU A 50 -3.06 6.24 -16.83
N LYS A 51 -3.01 7.34 -16.07
CA LYS A 51 -3.95 8.48 -16.21
C LYS A 51 -3.90 9.17 -17.58
N LYS A 52 -2.88 8.91 -18.38
CA LYS A 52 -2.77 9.42 -19.76
C LYS A 52 -3.79 8.77 -20.70
N LYS A 53 -4.24 7.55 -20.37
CA LYS A 53 -5.14 6.75 -21.22
C LYS A 53 -6.44 6.36 -20.51
N TYR A 54 -6.46 6.34 -19.17
CA TYR A 54 -7.57 5.81 -18.36
C TYR A 54 -7.99 6.80 -17.28
N LYS A 55 -9.25 6.73 -16.86
CA LYS A 55 -9.76 7.42 -15.67
C LYS A 55 -9.35 6.64 -14.41
N VAL A 56 -8.21 7.00 -13.85
CA VAL A 56 -7.59 6.29 -12.73
C VAL A 56 -7.87 6.99 -11.40
N LYS A 57 -8.10 6.23 -10.34
CA LYS A 57 -8.10 6.70 -8.96
C LYS A 57 -6.98 6.03 -8.17
N LEU A 58 -6.24 6.82 -7.41
CA LEU A 58 -5.23 6.33 -6.48
C LEU A 58 -5.75 6.49 -5.05
N ILE A 59 -5.84 5.38 -4.33
CA ILE A 59 -6.35 5.32 -2.96
C ILE A 59 -5.26 4.73 -2.08
N SER A 60 -4.91 5.44 -1.01
CA SER A 60 -3.99 4.93 0.00
C SER A 60 -4.77 4.35 1.19
N LYS A 61 -4.40 3.14 1.62
CA LYS A 61 -4.92 2.51 2.83
C LYS A 61 -4.66 3.34 4.09
N ASP A 62 -3.60 4.16 4.08
CA ASP A 62 -3.30 5.08 5.19
C ASP A 62 -4.44 6.07 5.51
N LEU A 63 -5.37 6.32 4.59
CA LEU A 63 -6.58 7.12 4.84
C LEU A 63 -7.50 6.51 5.91
N PHE A 64 -7.42 5.20 6.10
CA PHE A 64 -8.28 4.44 7.00
C PHE A 64 -7.62 4.10 8.34
N LEU A 65 -6.45 4.68 8.62
CA LEU A 65 -5.79 4.51 9.92
C LEU A 65 -6.62 5.05 11.07
N ALA A 66 -6.58 4.36 12.19
CA ALA A 66 -7.07 4.89 13.46
C ALA A 66 -6.24 6.11 13.91
N PRO A 67 -6.76 7.00 14.76
CA PRO A 67 -6.02 8.14 15.29
C PRO A 67 -4.68 7.71 15.91
N ARG A 68 -3.66 8.56 15.77
CA ARG A 68 -2.29 8.23 16.20
C ARG A 68 -2.20 7.88 17.68
N ASN A 69 -2.87 8.64 18.54
CA ASN A 69 -2.89 8.39 19.98
C ASN A 69 -3.50 7.02 20.33
N LYS A 70 -4.60 6.64 19.67
CA LYS A 70 -5.23 5.32 19.84
C LYS A 70 -4.27 4.21 19.44
N ARG A 71 -3.59 4.34 18.29
CA ARG A 71 -2.61 3.34 17.82
C ARG A 71 -1.41 3.20 18.76
N ILE A 72 -0.89 4.33 19.30
CA ILE A 72 0.21 4.32 20.27
C ILE A 72 -0.22 3.61 21.55
N LYS A 73 -1.42 3.91 22.08
CA LYS A 73 -1.95 3.26 23.29
C LYS A 73 -2.09 1.75 23.11
N VAL A 74 -2.60 1.32 21.96
CA VAL A 74 -2.72 -0.11 21.67
C VAL A 74 -1.33 -0.77 21.57
N LEU A 75 -0.37 -0.12 20.89
CA LEU A 75 0.98 -0.65 20.74
C LEU A 75 1.74 -0.75 22.06
N SER A 76 1.54 0.19 22.98
CA SER A 76 2.20 0.15 24.30
C SER A 76 1.68 -0.96 25.21
N ASN A 77 0.41 -1.36 25.03
CA ASN A 77 -0.24 -2.36 25.88
C ASN A 77 -0.05 -3.81 25.39
N LEU A 78 0.50 -4.00 24.20
CA LEU A 78 0.67 -5.33 23.61
C LEU A 78 2.07 -5.88 23.88
N LYS A 79 2.15 -6.94 24.68
CA LYS A 79 3.42 -7.65 24.96
C LYS A 79 4.02 -8.29 23.69
N LYS A 80 3.19 -8.74 22.78
CA LYS A 80 3.58 -9.29 21.45
C LYS A 80 2.80 -8.60 20.36
N GLN A 81 3.52 -7.96 19.44
CA GLN A 81 2.96 -7.38 18.23
C GLN A 81 2.86 -8.47 17.16
N SER A 82 1.65 -8.76 16.72
CA SER A 82 1.41 -9.66 15.60
C SER A 82 0.99 -8.88 14.35
N TYR A 83 1.11 -9.50 13.21
CA TYR A 83 0.56 -8.99 11.96
C TYR A 83 -0.94 -8.67 12.09
N TYR A 84 -1.71 -9.55 12.74
CA TYR A 84 -3.13 -9.37 13.01
C TYR A 84 -3.40 -8.04 13.73
N ASN A 85 -2.67 -7.77 14.82
CA ASN A 85 -2.82 -6.54 15.58
C ASN A 85 -2.54 -5.30 14.74
N GLN A 86 -1.51 -5.34 13.88
CA GLN A 86 -1.17 -4.20 13.03
C GLN A 86 -2.19 -3.96 11.93
N ASN A 87 -2.75 -4.99 11.32
CA ASN A 87 -3.73 -4.84 10.27
C ASN A 87 -5.13 -4.54 10.83
N PHE A 88 -5.63 -5.37 11.74
CA PHE A 88 -7.03 -5.29 12.14
C PHE A 88 -7.33 -4.27 13.24
N ILE A 89 -6.35 -3.89 14.06
CA ILE A 89 -6.55 -2.87 15.10
C ILE A 89 -6.25 -1.46 14.60
N HIS A 90 -5.29 -1.34 13.69
CA HIS A 90 -4.84 -0.03 13.23
C HIS A 90 -5.67 0.57 12.10
N TYR A 91 -6.50 -0.20 11.42
CA TYR A 91 -7.29 0.25 10.27
C TYR A 91 -8.78 0.13 10.51
N ASP A 92 -9.55 1.06 9.93
CA ASP A 92 -11.02 1.03 9.91
C ASP A 92 -11.49 0.19 8.71
N HIS A 93 -11.61 -1.12 8.92
CA HIS A 93 -12.04 -2.06 7.88
C HIS A 93 -13.47 -1.81 7.40
N ASN A 94 -14.34 -1.23 8.23
CA ASN A 94 -15.69 -0.87 7.79
C ASN A 94 -15.66 0.19 6.69
N LYS A 95 -14.79 1.19 6.81
CA LYS A 95 -14.61 2.20 5.76
C LYS A 95 -13.92 1.64 4.53
N ILE A 96 -12.95 0.74 4.70
CA ILE A 96 -12.30 0.03 3.58
C ILE A 96 -13.35 -0.75 2.79
N ASN A 97 -14.18 -1.55 3.45
CA ASN A 97 -15.23 -2.33 2.81
C ASN A 97 -16.27 -1.44 2.10
N LYS A 98 -16.66 -0.31 2.72
CA LYS A 98 -17.56 0.66 2.08
C LYS A 98 -17.01 1.20 0.77
N ILE A 99 -15.70 1.52 0.71
CA ILE A 99 -15.10 2.06 -0.51
C ILE A 99 -14.96 1.00 -1.60
N ILE A 100 -14.58 -0.22 -1.24
CA ILE A 100 -14.47 -1.36 -2.17
C ILE A 100 -15.85 -1.69 -2.75
N ASN A 101 -16.88 -1.76 -1.92
CA ASN A 101 -18.26 -2.00 -2.38
C ASN A 101 -18.80 -0.86 -3.24
N CYS A 102 -18.45 0.40 -2.91
CA CYS A 102 -18.85 1.54 -3.72
C CYS A 102 -18.20 1.50 -5.12
N PHE A 103 -16.94 1.09 -5.18
CA PHE A 103 -16.25 0.90 -6.45
C PHE A 103 -16.83 -0.24 -7.28
N SER A 104 -17.11 -1.39 -6.68
CA SER A 104 -17.69 -2.53 -7.40
C SER A 104 -19.04 -2.21 -8.04
N LYS A 105 -19.79 -1.27 -7.45
CA LYS A 105 -21.09 -0.79 -7.93
C LYS A 105 -21.00 0.46 -8.82
N ASN A 106 -19.81 0.95 -9.14
CA ASN A 106 -19.57 2.20 -9.89
C ASN A 106 -20.32 3.42 -9.31
N ASN A 107 -20.38 3.54 -8.00
CA ASN A 107 -21.13 4.56 -7.28
C ASN A 107 -20.24 5.70 -6.74
N LYS A 108 -20.88 6.66 -6.06
CA LYS A 108 -20.24 7.74 -5.32
C LYS A 108 -20.42 7.53 -3.82
N ILE A 109 -19.43 7.93 -3.04
CA ILE A 109 -19.49 7.89 -1.57
C ILE A 109 -18.74 9.06 -0.97
N ILE A 110 -19.28 9.61 0.13
CA ILE A 110 -18.57 10.58 0.96
C ILE A 110 -18.20 9.87 2.26
N LEU A 111 -16.92 9.77 2.53
CA LEU A 111 -16.41 9.24 3.79
C LEU A 111 -15.89 10.37 4.66
N LYS A 112 -16.46 10.44 5.87
CA LYS A 112 -16.07 11.39 6.93
C LYS A 112 -15.10 10.71 7.90
N ASN A 113 -14.42 11.51 8.71
CA ASN A 113 -13.51 11.03 9.75
C ASN A 113 -12.43 10.08 9.22
N LEU A 114 -11.84 10.43 8.06
CA LEU A 114 -10.65 9.76 7.54
C LEU A 114 -9.40 10.31 8.20
N TYR A 115 -8.36 9.49 8.28
CA TYR A 115 -7.09 9.86 8.91
C TYR A 115 -6.38 10.99 8.16
N TYR A 116 -6.05 12.04 8.89
CA TYR A 116 -5.27 13.16 8.38
C TYR A 116 -3.86 13.12 8.95
N ARG A 117 -2.89 12.83 8.09
CA ARG A 117 -1.51 12.56 8.49
C ARG A 117 -0.83 13.72 9.19
N LYS A 118 -1.13 14.98 8.79
CA LYS A 118 -0.53 16.18 9.40
C LYS A 118 -0.86 16.28 10.88
N THR A 119 -2.12 16.10 11.25
CA THR A 119 -2.59 16.21 12.64
C THR A 119 -2.52 14.89 13.41
N GLY A 120 -2.53 13.75 12.71
CA GLY A 120 -2.62 12.43 13.32
C GLY A 120 -4.02 12.08 13.84
N LYS A 121 -5.05 12.86 13.45
CA LYS A 121 -6.45 12.70 13.85
C LYS A 121 -7.32 12.26 12.67
N ASN A 122 -8.52 11.77 12.94
CA ASN A 122 -9.50 11.40 11.94
C ASN A 122 -10.45 12.58 11.69
N THR A 123 -10.00 13.57 10.92
CA THR A 123 -10.73 14.82 10.67
C THR A 123 -10.98 15.07 9.17
N LYS A 124 -10.44 14.23 8.30
CA LYS A 124 -10.56 14.42 6.87
C LYS A 124 -11.87 13.88 6.33
N THR A 125 -12.54 14.65 5.48
CA THR A 125 -13.67 14.20 4.65
C THR A 125 -13.23 14.11 3.21
N THR A 126 -13.62 13.04 2.51
CA THR A 126 -13.28 12.85 1.10
C THR A 126 -14.46 12.27 0.35
N LYS A 127 -14.77 12.87 -0.80
CA LYS A 127 -15.74 12.36 -1.77
C LYS A 127 -15.01 11.46 -2.76
N PHE A 128 -15.48 10.25 -2.91
CA PHE A 128 -15.03 9.30 -3.93
C PHE A 128 -16.13 9.13 -4.96
N ASP A 129 -15.79 9.31 -6.22
CA ASP A 129 -16.69 9.12 -7.36
C ASP A 129 -16.08 8.07 -8.28
N PHE A 130 -16.72 6.92 -8.39
CA PHE A 130 -16.28 5.80 -9.21
C PHE A 130 -17.12 5.60 -10.47
N THR A 131 -18.13 6.45 -10.73
CA THR A 131 -19.10 6.29 -11.83
C THR A 131 -18.44 6.21 -13.21
N LYS A 132 -17.30 6.85 -13.40
CA LYS A 132 -16.54 6.85 -14.66
C LYS A 132 -15.09 6.41 -14.44
N THR A 133 -14.83 5.56 -13.43
CA THR A 133 -13.47 5.12 -13.10
C THR A 133 -13.16 3.80 -13.81
N ASP A 134 -12.13 3.82 -14.66
CA ASP A 134 -11.68 2.62 -15.37
C ASP A 134 -10.83 1.73 -14.47
N VAL A 135 -9.93 2.35 -13.67
CA VAL A 135 -8.95 1.63 -12.85
C VAL A 135 -8.80 2.28 -11.49
N ILE A 136 -8.75 1.47 -10.44
CA ILE A 136 -8.29 1.88 -9.12
C ILE A 136 -6.91 1.29 -8.86
N ILE A 137 -6.01 2.14 -8.37
CA ILE A 137 -4.77 1.75 -7.71
C ILE A 137 -5.00 1.88 -6.22
N TYR A 138 -4.96 0.74 -5.50
CA TYR A 138 -5.09 0.72 -4.04
C TYR A 138 -3.74 0.35 -3.43
N GLU A 139 -3.12 1.28 -2.67
CA GLU A 139 -1.78 1.11 -2.14
C GLU A 139 -1.76 1.07 -0.61
N GLY A 140 -0.89 0.26 -0.03
CA GLY A 140 -0.72 0.20 1.42
C GLY A 140 0.07 -1.00 1.88
N ILE A 141 -0.16 -1.41 3.12
CA ILE A 141 0.42 -2.60 3.73
C ILE A 141 -0.69 -3.58 4.12
N TYR A 142 -0.48 -4.87 3.89
CA TYR A 142 -1.45 -5.94 4.20
C TYR A 142 -2.78 -5.80 3.42
N ILE A 143 -2.76 -5.28 2.20
CA ILE A 143 -3.98 -4.99 1.44
C ILE A 143 -4.69 -6.26 0.97
N LEU A 144 -3.96 -7.32 0.65
CA LEU A 144 -4.57 -8.55 0.15
C LEU A 144 -5.56 -9.16 1.14
N ASP A 145 -5.38 -8.91 2.43
CA ASP A 145 -6.34 -9.38 3.44
C ASP A 145 -7.65 -8.57 3.43
N ASP A 146 -7.62 -7.32 2.99
CA ASP A 146 -8.83 -6.49 2.89
C ASP A 146 -9.79 -7.02 1.81
N LEU A 147 -9.27 -7.82 0.88
CA LEU A 147 -9.98 -8.31 -0.29
C LEU A 147 -10.45 -9.75 -0.19
N ILE A 148 -10.13 -10.46 0.89
CA ILE A 148 -10.46 -11.90 1.06
C ILE A 148 -11.95 -12.16 0.83
N ASN A 149 -12.82 -11.22 1.23
CA ASN A 149 -14.26 -11.33 1.12
C ASN A 149 -14.84 -10.63 -0.12
N THR A 150 -14.01 -10.21 -1.08
CA THR A 150 -14.48 -9.51 -2.27
C THR A 150 -14.40 -10.41 -3.49
N LYS A 151 -15.41 -10.33 -4.38
CA LYS A 151 -15.40 -10.99 -5.69
C LYS A 151 -14.65 -10.19 -6.77
N LEU A 152 -13.93 -9.12 -6.39
CA LEU A 152 -13.23 -8.27 -7.33
C LEU A 152 -11.92 -8.93 -7.77
N LYS A 153 -11.78 -9.13 -9.07
CA LYS A 153 -10.50 -9.52 -9.65
C LYS A 153 -9.49 -8.38 -9.51
N SER A 154 -8.32 -8.70 -8.99
CA SER A 154 -7.26 -7.72 -8.77
C SER A 154 -5.94 -8.15 -9.43
N TYR A 155 -5.15 -7.16 -9.84
CA TYR A 155 -3.76 -7.34 -10.23
C TYR A 155 -2.86 -6.92 -9.07
N ASN A 156 -2.19 -7.90 -8.47
CA ASN A 156 -1.50 -7.70 -7.20
C ASN A 156 0.00 -7.54 -7.43
N ILE A 157 0.55 -6.45 -6.94
CA ILE A 157 1.97 -6.11 -7.03
C ILE A 157 2.52 -5.95 -5.62
N LEU A 158 3.50 -6.76 -5.27
CA LEU A 158 4.28 -6.58 -4.05
C LEU A 158 5.55 -5.78 -4.39
N VAL A 159 5.67 -4.60 -3.80
CA VAL A 159 6.89 -3.79 -3.87
C VAL A 159 7.79 -4.18 -2.70
N SER A 160 8.87 -4.87 -3.02
CA SER A 160 9.87 -5.27 -2.04
C SER A 160 11.21 -4.61 -2.35
N GLN A 161 11.97 -4.33 -1.32
CA GLN A 161 13.37 -3.90 -1.41
C GLN A 161 14.15 -4.52 -0.26
N ASN A 162 15.46 -4.41 -0.32
CA ASN A 162 16.31 -4.85 0.77
C ASN A 162 15.86 -4.27 2.11
N VAL A 163 15.73 -5.11 3.12
CA VAL A 163 15.22 -4.77 4.46
C VAL A 163 16.02 -3.62 5.09
N TYR A 164 17.35 -3.63 4.93
CA TYR A 164 18.21 -2.56 5.44
C TYR A 164 17.97 -1.22 4.74
N LYS A 165 17.70 -1.23 3.41
CA LYS A 165 17.28 -0.02 2.69
C LYS A 165 15.95 0.49 3.20
N SER A 166 14.98 -0.37 3.46
CA SER A 166 13.68 0.03 4.05
C SER A 166 13.85 0.65 5.42
N LEU A 167 14.70 0.07 6.26
CA LEU A 167 15.03 0.61 7.58
C LEU A 167 15.74 1.97 7.48
N PHE A 168 16.73 2.09 6.60
CA PHE A 168 17.44 3.36 6.36
C PHE A 168 16.48 4.47 5.91
N HIS A 169 15.57 4.18 4.97
CA HIS A 169 14.55 5.13 4.54
C HIS A 169 13.57 5.49 5.69
N LYS A 170 13.25 4.55 6.57
CA LYS A 170 12.45 4.82 7.75
C LYS A 170 13.16 5.77 8.71
N ILE A 171 14.45 5.54 8.99
CA ILE A 171 15.29 6.38 9.84
C ILE A 171 15.37 7.80 9.26
N LYS A 172 15.73 7.94 7.97
CA LYS A 172 15.82 9.23 7.28
C LYS A 172 14.50 10.02 7.35
N ARG A 173 13.36 9.34 7.17
CA ARG A 173 12.03 9.97 7.22
C ARG A 173 11.63 10.48 8.60
N ILE A 174 12.19 9.92 9.66
CA ILE A 174 11.79 10.21 11.05
C ILE A 174 12.86 11.05 11.77
N ARG A 175 14.02 11.27 11.17
CA ARG A 175 15.16 12.00 11.76
C ARG A 175 14.77 13.36 12.38
N ASP A 176 13.76 14.02 11.81
CA ASP A 176 13.29 15.33 12.29
C ASP A 176 12.28 15.22 13.45
N LYS A 177 11.99 14.02 13.99
CA LYS A 177 10.86 13.78 14.91
C LYS A 177 11.27 13.39 16.33
N LYS A 178 12.44 13.75 16.85
CA LYS A 178 12.88 13.46 18.24
C LYS A 178 12.67 11.99 18.68
N ILE A 179 12.69 11.02 17.75
CA ILE A 179 12.58 9.60 18.04
C ILE A 179 13.97 8.99 17.99
N SER A 180 14.37 8.27 19.03
CA SER A 180 15.64 7.56 19.07
C SER A 180 15.77 6.56 17.93
N ILE A 181 16.91 6.57 17.23
CA ILE A 181 17.23 5.63 16.15
C ILE A 181 17.16 4.19 16.67
N GLN A 182 17.66 3.95 17.88
CA GLN A 182 17.63 2.63 18.51
C GLN A 182 16.19 2.13 18.72
N LYS A 183 15.28 2.99 19.15
CA LYS A 183 13.86 2.67 19.26
C LYS A 183 13.25 2.30 17.89
N LEU A 184 13.63 2.99 16.82
CA LEU A 184 13.17 2.69 15.47
C LEU A 184 13.67 1.34 14.95
N ILE A 185 14.94 1.03 15.19
CA ILE A 185 15.53 -0.27 14.82
C ILE A 185 14.83 -1.40 15.58
N THR A 186 14.66 -1.22 16.89
CA THR A 186 13.97 -2.21 17.75
C THR A 186 12.53 -2.43 17.30
N GLU A 187 11.78 -1.35 17.03
CA GLU A 187 10.40 -1.43 16.52
C GLU A 187 10.35 -2.11 15.16
N PHE A 188 11.27 -1.79 14.25
CA PHE A 188 11.33 -2.39 12.94
C PHE A 188 11.57 -3.91 13.01
N ASN A 189 12.57 -4.34 13.79
CA ASN A 189 12.95 -5.74 13.90
C ASN A 189 11.94 -6.57 14.70
N ARG A 190 11.35 -6.01 15.76
CA ARG A 190 10.41 -6.74 16.63
C ARG A 190 8.97 -6.74 16.09
N ILE A 191 8.57 -5.74 15.34
CA ILE A 191 7.18 -5.55 14.95
C ILE A 191 6.99 -5.65 13.44
N HIS A 192 7.66 -4.75 12.67
CA HIS A 192 7.37 -4.62 11.25
C HIS A 192 7.85 -5.81 10.43
N LEU A 193 9.06 -6.26 10.66
CA LEU A 193 9.67 -7.33 9.89
C LEU A 193 8.99 -8.70 10.15
N PRO A 194 8.80 -9.14 11.41
CA PRO A 194 8.12 -10.40 11.68
C PRO A 194 6.66 -10.43 11.19
N SER A 195 5.94 -9.31 11.39
CA SER A 195 4.54 -9.21 10.93
C SER A 195 4.43 -9.28 9.42
N PHE A 196 5.33 -8.62 8.70
CA PHE A 196 5.33 -8.65 7.24
C PHE A 196 5.80 -10.00 6.70
N SER A 197 6.79 -10.64 7.32
CA SER A 197 7.23 -11.99 6.97
C SER A 197 6.09 -13.01 7.15
N SER A 198 5.36 -12.94 8.26
CA SER A 198 4.19 -13.79 8.51
C SER A 198 3.08 -13.58 7.47
N TYR A 199 2.85 -12.33 7.07
CA TYR A 199 1.91 -11.99 6.00
C TYR A 199 2.33 -12.58 4.65
N LEU A 200 3.59 -12.42 4.24
CA LEU A 200 4.10 -12.92 2.97
C LEU A 200 4.00 -14.44 2.85
N LYS A 201 4.29 -15.18 3.92
CA LYS A 201 4.16 -16.65 3.95
C LYS A 201 2.76 -17.12 3.58
N ARG A 202 1.72 -16.35 3.92
CA ARG A 202 0.33 -16.67 3.57
C ARG A 202 -0.06 -16.31 2.15
N GLN A 203 0.61 -15.32 1.54
CA GLN A 203 0.18 -14.72 0.29
C GLN A 203 0.72 -15.37 -0.99
N ARG A 204 1.59 -16.35 -0.94
CA ARG A 204 2.13 -17.14 -2.07
C ARG A 204 2.28 -16.32 -3.37
N PHE A 205 3.26 -15.43 -3.44
CA PHE A 205 3.59 -14.70 -4.66
C PHE A 205 4.37 -15.58 -5.65
N GLN A 206 3.97 -15.60 -6.93
CA GLN A 206 4.48 -16.55 -7.93
C GLN A 206 5.52 -15.97 -8.90
N THR A 207 5.55 -14.66 -9.14
CA THR A 207 6.41 -14.04 -10.16
C THR A 207 7.17 -12.87 -9.60
N CYS A 208 8.48 -12.83 -9.85
CA CYS A 208 9.34 -11.70 -9.48
C CYS A 208 9.73 -10.90 -10.73
N LEU A 209 9.60 -9.58 -10.67
CA LEU A 209 10.19 -8.65 -11.62
C LEU A 209 11.22 -7.80 -10.87
N SER A 210 12.45 -7.79 -11.37
CA SER A 210 13.49 -6.89 -10.84
C SER A 210 13.31 -5.49 -11.43
N GLY A 211 13.26 -4.49 -10.56
CA GLY A 211 13.30 -3.08 -10.91
C GLY A 211 14.63 -2.45 -10.53
N ASP A 212 14.82 -1.20 -10.93
CA ASP A 212 16.00 -0.43 -10.61
C ASP A 212 16.15 -0.15 -9.12
N ASN A 213 17.38 0.12 -8.67
CA ASN A 213 17.73 0.43 -7.28
C ASN A 213 17.45 -0.70 -6.27
N GLY A 214 17.42 -1.96 -6.72
CA GLY A 214 17.17 -3.13 -5.87
C GLY A 214 15.72 -3.20 -5.38
N LEU A 215 14.78 -2.65 -6.13
CA LEU A 215 13.36 -2.90 -5.97
C LEU A 215 12.99 -4.20 -6.66
N PHE A 216 12.23 -5.04 -5.98
CA PHE A 216 11.69 -6.27 -6.51
C PHE A 216 10.16 -6.17 -6.54
N PHE A 217 9.57 -6.58 -7.66
CA PHE A 217 8.13 -6.61 -7.82
C PHE A 217 7.69 -8.06 -7.95
N PHE A 218 6.90 -8.52 -7.00
CA PHE A 218 6.27 -9.84 -7.06
C PHE A 218 4.83 -9.67 -7.51
N ILE A 219 4.41 -10.46 -8.48
CA ILE A 219 3.08 -10.39 -9.06
C ILE A 219 2.34 -11.66 -8.70
N LYS A 220 1.13 -11.49 -8.17
CA LYS A 220 0.16 -12.55 -7.94
C LYS A 220 -1.05 -12.28 -8.84
N SER A 221 -1.35 -13.22 -9.74
CA SER A 221 -2.65 -13.23 -10.43
C SER A 221 -3.72 -13.64 -9.43
N GLY A 222 -4.70 -12.80 -9.20
CA GLY A 222 -5.91 -13.13 -8.47
C GLY A 222 -6.91 -13.81 -9.37
#